data_924bf1aab793b0ad3a368d81b79f20c3
#
_entry.id   924bf1aab793b0ad3a368d81b79f20c3
#
_cell.length_a   1.000
_cell.length_b   1.000
_cell.length_c   1.000
_cell.angle_alpha   90.00
_cell.angle_beta   90.00
_cell.angle_gamma   90.00
#
_symmetry.space_group_name_H-M   'P 1'
#
loop_
_entity.id
_entity.type
_entity.pdbx_description
1 polymer ?
#
loop_
_entity_poly.entity_id
_entity_poly.type
_entity_poly.pdbx_seq_one_letter_code
_entity_poly.pdbx_strand_id
1 'polypeptide(L)'
;MVSNTSHPFPSDELLKSIQTKNVSSSLNQIKRMLGNMPSSEIAHSLESLPPKERKLLWSMIEIEDEGEIIAELNDEIQQELMAEISTEELIKIIEDLELDEIVDILQALPESRTQNILSAMSERDQKRIKEALEYPEDSAGGLMNTDIISVRPKHSI
;
A
#
# COMPACT_ATOMS: atom_id res chain seq x y z
N MET A 1 3.83 -35.16 24.19
CA MET A 1 3.03 -35.02 22.96
C MET A 1 2.85 -33.55 22.72
N VAL A 2 3.61 -32.95 21.82
CA VAL A 2 3.47 -31.55 21.43
C VAL A 2 2.58 -31.56 20.20
N SER A 3 1.35 -31.12 20.38
CA SER A 3 0.41 -30.95 19.27
C SER A 3 0.92 -29.78 18.40
N ASN A 4 1.56 -30.14 17.31
CA ASN A 4 1.94 -29.19 16.23
C ASN A 4 0.68 -28.84 15.46
N THR A 5 -0.10 -27.90 15.98
CA THR A 5 -1.14 -27.20 15.22
C THR A 5 -0.44 -26.15 14.38
N SER A 6 0.14 -26.59 13.26
CA SER A 6 0.44 -25.69 12.16
C SER A 6 -0.88 -25.11 11.66
N HIS A 7 -1.19 -23.88 12.11
CA HIS A 7 -2.23 -23.08 11.44
C HIS A 7 -1.78 -22.96 9.98
N PRO A 8 -2.60 -23.39 9.01
CA PRO A 8 -2.28 -23.14 7.62
C PRO A 8 -2.17 -21.61 7.44
N PHE A 9 -1.10 -21.17 6.82
CA PHE A 9 -0.95 -19.74 6.49
C PHE A 9 -2.18 -19.28 5.70
N PRO A 10 -2.70 -18.06 5.96
CA PRO A 10 -3.86 -17.53 5.25
C PRO A 10 -3.74 -17.60 3.72
N SER A 11 -2.51 -17.50 3.19
CA SER A 11 -2.18 -17.66 1.77
C SER A 11 -2.58 -19.03 1.20
N ASP A 12 -2.46 -20.12 1.94
CA ASP A 12 -2.83 -21.46 1.47
C ASP A 12 -4.34 -21.63 1.34
N GLU A 13 -5.12 -21.00 2.21
CA GLU A 13 -6.58 -20.99 2.13
C GLU A 13 -7.06 -20.10 0.99
N LEU A 14 -6.41 -18.95 0.76
CA LEU A 14 -6.67 -18.07 -0.37
C LEU A 14 -6.40 -18.76 -1.70
N LEU A 15 -5.27 -19.43 -1.84
CA LEU A 15 -4.94 -20.22 -3.03
C LEU A 15 -5.99 -21.30 -3.32
N LYS A 16 -6.40 -22.06 -2.31
CA LYS A 16 -7.44 -23.08 -2.44
C LYS A 16 -8.78 -22.49 -2.85
N SER A 17 -9.14 -21.32 -2.31
CA SER A 17 -10.40 -20.62 -2.62
C SER A 17 -10.42 -20.08 -4.04
N ILE A 18 -9.28 -19.58 -4.54
CA ILE A 18 -9.13 -19.09 -5.92
C ILE A 18 -9.21 -20.24 -6.94
N GLN A 19 -8.69 -21.41 -6.59
CA GLN A 19 -8.64 -22.57 -7.48
C GLN A 19 -9.94 -23.40 -7.53
N THR A 20 -10.88 -23.14 -6.62
CA THR A 20 -12.15 -23.92 -6.55
C THR A 20 -13.15 -23.45 -7.60
N LYS A 21 -13.82 -24.39 -8.26
CA LYS A 21 -14.76 -24.16 -9.39
C LYS A 21 -16.06 -23.40 -9.07
N ASN A 22 -16.35 -23.07 -7.80
CA ASN A 22 -17.54 -22.31 -7.39
C ASN A 22 -17.20 -20.83 -7.19
N VAL A 23 -17.04 -20.11 -8.29
CA VAL A 23 -16.46 -18.77 -8.36
C VAL A 23 -17.21 -17.75 -7.46
N SER A 24 -18.53 -17.72 -7.48
CA SER A 24 -19.28 -16.66 -6.76
C SER A 24 -19.27 -16.80 -5.23
N SER A 25 -19.36 -18.01 -4.70
CA SER A 25 -19.30 -18.23 -3.25
C SER A 25 -17.87 -18.07 -2.71
N SER A 26 -16.88 -18.48 -3.51
CA SER A 26 -15.45 -18.32 -3.18
C SER A 26 -15.03 -16.85 -3.18
N LEU A 27 -15.49 -16.02 -4.11
CA LEU A 27 -15.20 -14.58 -4.17
C LEU A 27 -15.71 -13.84 -2.92
N ASN A 28 -16.94 -14.13 -2.50
CA ASN A 28 -17.50 -13.52 -1.29
C ASN A 28 -16.76 -13.97 -0.01
N GLN A 29 -16.28 -15.21 0.01
CA GLN A 29 -15.47 -15.71 1.11
C GLN A 29 -14.11 -15.02 1.16
N ILE A 30 -13.45 -14.87 0.01
CA ILE A 30 -12.16 -14.16 -0.09
C ILE A 30 -12.32 -12.71 0.36
N LYS A 31 -13.32 -11.99 -0.13
CA LYS A 31 -13.59 -10.60 0.31
C LYS A 31 -13.80 -10.48 1.82
N ARG A 32 -14.53 -11.41 2.44
CA ARG A 32 -14.69 -11.45 3.90
C ARG A 32 -13.38 -11.72 4.63
N MET A 33 -12.54 -12.59 4.10
CA MET A 33 -11.23 -12.88 4.67
C MET A 33 -10.34 -11.64 4.60
N LEU A 34 -10.26 -10.98 3.47
CA LEU A 34 -9.49 -9.75 3.26
C LEU A 34 -9.92 -8.64 4.23
N GLY A 35 -11.21 -8.39 4.38
CA GLY A 35 -11.71 -7.36 5.31
C GLY A 35 -11.47 -7.63 6.81
N ASN A 36 -10.95 -8.82 7.17
CA ASN A 36 -10.58 -9.17 8.54
C ASN A 36 -9.08 -9.42 8.73
N MET A 37 -8.29 -9.26 7.67
CA MET A 37 -6.84 -9.46 7.71
C MET A 37 -6.12 -8.12 7.84
N PRO A 38 -5.04 -8.04 8.64
CA PRO A 38 -4.16 -6.87 8.64
C PRO A 38 -3.50 -6.66 7.27
N SER A 39 -3.18 -5.42 6.93
CA SER A 39 -2.52 -5.05 5.66
C SER A 39 -1.22 -5.82 5.43
N SER A 40 -0.42 -6.03 6.48
CA SER A 40 0.82 -6.83 6.42
C SER A 40 0.59 -8.31 6.07
N GLU A 41 -0.49 -8.93 6.53
CA GLU A 41 -0.82 -10.32 6.18
C GLU A 41 -1.32 -10.43 4.73
N ILE A 42 -2.07 -9.41 4.25
CA ILE A 42 -2.50 -9.33 2.86
C ILE A 42 -1.29 -9.14 1.95
N ALA A 43 -0.37 -8.24 2.30
CA ALA A 43 0.88 -8.02 1.57
C ALA A 43 1.69 -9.32 1.46
N HIS A 44 1.89 -10.03 2.56
CA HIS A 44 2.60 -11.32 2.57
C HIS A 44 1.91 -12.38 1.70
N SER A 45 0.57 -12.38 1.68
CA SER A 45 -0.21 -13.28 0.82
C SER A 45 -0.01 -12.95 -0.66
N LEU A 46 -0.01 -11.66 -1.03
CA LEU A 46 0.27 -11.20 -2.40
C LEU A 46 1.68 -11.58 -2.86
N GLU A 47 2.68 -11.45 -1.99
CA GLU A 47 4.07 -11.84 -2.28
C GLU A 47 4.23 -13.35 -2.53
N SER A 48 3.43 -14.15 -1.84
CA SER A 48 3.46 -15.62 -1.94
C SER A 48 2.73 -16.17 -3.17
N LEU A 49 1.89 -15.36 -3.83
CA LEU A 49 1.07 -15.77 -4.96
C LEU A 49 1.82 -15.63 -6.31
N PRO A 50 1.57 -16.54 -7.27
CA PRO A 50 1.99 -16.32 -8.65
C PRO A 50 1.35 -15.06 -9.25
N PRO A 51 1.93 -14.42 -10.29
CA PRO A 51 1.46 -13.14 -10.82
C PRO A 51 -0.02 -13.08 -11.21
N LYS A 52 -0.59 -14.14 -11.76
CA LYS A 52 -2.01 -14.18 -12.17
C LYS A 52 -2.96 -14.15 -10.97
N GLU A 53 -2.67 -14.98 -9.97
CA GLU A 53 -3.44 -15.09 -8.74
C GLU A 53 -3.27 -13.83 -7.88
N ARG A 54 -2.08 -13.24 -7.89
CA ARG A 54 -1.79 -11.96 -7.24
C ARG A 54 -2.67 -10.84 -7.79
N LYS A 55 -2.74 -10.68 -9.11
CA LYS A 55 -3.61 -9.69 -9.75
C LYS A 55 -5.09 -9.90 -9.46
N LEU A 56 -5.52 -11.15 -9.42
CA LEU A 56 -6.89 -11.48 -9.06
C LEU A 56 -7.18 -11.11 -7.61
N LEU A 57 -6.27 -11.42 -6.69
CA LEU A 57 -6.43 -11.05 -5.28
C LEU A 57 -6.43 -9.52 -5.12
N TRP A 58 -5.51 -8.82 -5.79
CA TRP A 58 -5.45 -7.35 -5.81
C TRP A 58 -6.76 -6.71 -6.23
N SER A 59 -7.38 -7.21 -7.30
CA SER A 59 -8.67 -6.70 -7.80
C SER A 59 -9.86 -6.88 -6.83
N MET A 60 -9.67 -7.60 -5.73
CA MET A 60 -10.70 -7.83 -4.71
C MET A 60 -10.51 -6.98 -3.46
N ILE A 61 -9.38 -6.28 -3.35
CA ILE A 61 -9.07 -5.38 -2.25
C ILE A 61 -9.87 -4.08 -2.44
N GLU A 62 -10.37 -3.52 -1.34
CA GLU A 62 -11.05 -2.22 -1.38
C GLU A 62 -9.99 -1.12 -1.50
N ILE A 63 -10.31 -0.07 -2.25
CA ILE A 63 -9.33 0.99 -2.60
C ILE A 63 -8.78 1.71 -1.35
N GLU A 64 -9.56 1.78 -0.30
CA GLU A 64 -9.21 2.38 0.98
C GLU A 64 -8.08 1.62 1.71
N ASP A 65 -7.95 0.30 1.45
CA ASP A 65 -6.94 -0.56 2.07
C ASP A 65 -5.69 -0.69 1.19
N GLU A 66 -5.76 -0.35 -0.10
CA GLU A 66 -4.69 -0.57 -1.07
C GLU A 66 -3.40 0.16 -0.70
N GLY A 67 -3.50 1.38 -0.15
CA GLY A 67 -2.35 2.20 0.22
C GLY A 67 -1.49 1.56 1.31
N GLU A 68 -2.10 1.16 2.43
CA GLU A 68 -1.39 0.49 3.52
C GLU A 68 -0.77 -0.84 3.06
N ILE A 69 -1.47 -1.57 2.19
CA ILE A 69 -0.97 -2.84 1.66
C ILE A 69 0.24 -2.61 0.76
N ILE A 70 0.20 -1.59 -0.11
CA ILE A 70 1.33 -1.22 -0.98
C ILE A 70 2.57 -0.86 -0.15
N ALA A 71 2.40 -0.11 0.94
CA ALA A 71 3.50 0.27 1.82
C ALA A 71 4.18 -0.93 2.51
N GLU A 72 3.44 -2.01 2.74
CA GLU A 72 3.95 -3.25 3.37
C GLU A 72 4.58 -4.25 2.38
N LEU A 73 4.41 -4.04 1.06
CA LEU A 73 4.96 -4.93 0.03
C LEU A 73 6.48 -4.73 -0.15
N ASN A 74 7.18 -5.82 -0.53
CA ASN A 74 8.55 -5.69 -0.99
C ASN A 74 8.63 -4.93 -2.33
N ASP A 75 9.76 -4.32 -2.62
CA ASP A 75 9.99 -3.42 -3.76
C ASP A 75 9.61 -4.04 -5.11
N GLU A 76 9.89 -5.34 -5.32
CA GLU A 76 9.64 -6.02 -6.59
C GLU A 76 8.15 -6.13 -6.88
N ILE A 77 7.38 -6.59 -5.89
CA ILE A 77 5.93 -6.77 -6.03
C ILE A 77 5.21 -5.43 -6.02
N GLN A 78 5.68 -4.49 -5.21
CA GLN A 78 5.19 -3.12 -5.19
C GLN A 78 5.30 -2.47 -6.58
N GLN A 79 6.47 -2.54 -7.22
CA GLN A 79 6.68 -2.00 -8.57
C GLN A 79 5.82 -2.72 -9.63
N GLU A 80 5.69 -4.06 -9.54
CA GLU A 80 4.84 -4.84 -10.45
C GLU A 80 3.39 -4.37 -10.39
N LEU A 81 2.81 -4.26 -9.20
CA LEU A 81 1.42 -3.84 -9.01
C LEU A 81 1.21 -2.37 -9.40
N MET A 82 2.08 -1.48 -8.94
CA MET A 82 1.98 -0.06 -9.26
C MET A 82 2.13 0.24 -10.75
N ALA A 83 2.85 -0.59 -11.51
CA ALA A 83 2.99 -0.41 -12.96
C ALA A 83 1.65 -0.52 -13.71
N GLU A 84 0.68 -1.23 -13.15
CA GLU A 84 -0.64 -1.47 -13.76
C GLU A 84 -1.73 -0.53 -13.28
N ILE A 85 -1.54 0.13 -12.13
CA ILE A 85 -2.48 1.09 -11.54
C ILE A 85 -2.43 2.40 -12.34
N SER A 86 -3.58 3.01 -12.64
CA SER A 86 -3.61 4.32 -13.30
C SER A 86 -3.10 5.44 -12.38
N THR A 87 -2.69 6.56 -12.96
CA THR A 87 -2.25 7.73 -12.18
C THR A 87 -3.36 8.24 -11.27
N GLU A 88 -4.60 8.27 -11.75
CA GLU A 88 -5.78 8.73 -11.00
C GLU A 88 -6.10 7.81 -9.82
N GLU A 89 -5.98 6.50 -10.00
CA GLU A 89 -6.15 5.53 -8.91
C GLU A 89 -5.02 5.64 -7.90
N LEU A 90 -3.77 5.76 -8.36
CA LEU A 90 -2.62 5.86 -7.47
C LEU A 90 -2.68 7.12 -6.59
N ILE A 91 -3.17 8.25 -7.12
CA ILE A 91 -3.41 9.46 -6.32
C ILE A 91 -4.40 9.19 -5.19
N LYS A 92 -5.50 8.51 -5.48
CA LYS A 92 -6.50 8.15 -4.44
C LYS A 92 -5.92 7.22 -3.38
N ILE A 93 -5.13 6.25 -3.80
CA ILE A 93 -4.47 5.28 -2.91
C ILE A 93 -3.56 6.00 -1.91
N ILE A 94 -2.78 6.99 -2.38
CA ILE A 94 -1.79 7.68 -1.55
C ILE A 94 -2.37 8.88 -0.76
N GLU A 95 -3.61 9.33 -1.05
CA GLU A 95 -4.22 10.48 -0.37
C GLU A 95 -4.34 10.31 1.16
N ASP A 96 -4.55 9.09 1.61
CA ASP A 96 -4.78 8.76 3.02
C ASP A 96 -3.50 8.27 3.74
N LEU A 97 -2.37 8.18 3.02
CA LEU A 97 -1.10 7.72 3.58
C LEU A 97 -0.32 8.83 4.29
N GLU A 98 0.56 8.43 5.20
CA GLU A 98 1.52 9.34 5.81
C GLU A 98 2.57 9.82 4.80
N LEU A 99 3.19 10.97 5.06
CA LEU A 99 4.10 11.61 4.10
C LEU A 99 5.32 10.75 3.77
N ASP A 100 5.87 10.04 4.74
CA ASP A 100 6.99 9.12 4.59
C ASP A 100 6.62 7.93 3.69
N GLU A 101 5.45 7.33 3.89
CA GLU A 101 4.93 6.26 3.03
C GLU A 101 4.72 6.73 1.59
N ILE A 102 4.19 7.94 1.40
CA ILE A 102 4.02 8.56 0.07
C ILE A 102 5.38 8.72 -0.61
N VAL A 103 6.39 9.20 0.13
CA VAL A 103 7.74 9.41 -0.39
C VAL A 103 8.37 8.10 -0.83
N ASP A 104 8.28 7.06 -0.01
CA ASP A 104 8.81 5.73 -0.31
C ASP A 104 8.17 5.15 -1.58
N ILE A 105 6.85 5.23 -1.70
CA ILE A 105 6.11 4.80 -2.89
C ILE A 105 6.56 5.58 -4.13
N LEU A 106 6.70 6.90 -4.04
CA LEU A 106 7.09 7.75 -5.17
C LEU A 106 8.54 7.54 -5.59
N GLN A 107 9.44 7.24 -4.65
CA GLN A 107 10.85 6.91 -4.93
C GLN A 107 10.98 5.57 -5.67
N ALA A 108 10.08 4.61 -5.41
CA ALA A 108 10.03 3.33 -6.10
C ALA A 108 9.54 3.43 -7.56
N LEU A 109 8.92 4.57 -7.95
CA LEU A 109 8.37 4.80 -9.29
C LEU A 109 9.42 5.43 -10.24
N PRO A 110 9.28 5.21 -11.57
CA PRO A 110 10.02 5.99 -12.56
C PRO A 110 9.73 7.48 -12.42
N GLU A 111 10.76 8.32 -12.59
CA GLU A 111 10.65 9.78 -12.40
C GLU A 111 9.54 10.42 -13.23
N SER A 112 9.35 9.98 -14.48
CA SER A 112 8.27 10.46 -15.34
C SER A 112 6.89 10.24 -14.75
N ARG A 113 6.70 9.13 -14.06
CA ARG A 113 5.43 8.79 -13.43
C ARG A 113 5.23 9.58 -12.14
N THR A 114 6.27 9.72 -11.34
CA THR A 114 6.29 10.58 -10.14
C THR A 114 5.92 12.02 -10.48
N GLN A 115 6.47 12.58 -11.57
CA GLN A 115 6.14 13.93 -12.04
C GLN A 115 4.66 14.04 -12.46
N ASN A 116 4.10 13.02 -13.11
CA ASN A 116 2.68 13.02 -13.49
C ASN A 116 1.76 13.02 -12.25
N ILE A 117 2.09 12.22 -11.26
CA ILE A 117 1.35 12.17 -9.99
C ILE A 117 1.42 13.52 -9.28
N LEU A 118 2.62 14.06 -9.09
CA LEU A 118 2.81 15.35 -8.45
C LEU A 118 2.05 16.47 -9.17
N SER A 119 2.05 16.48 -10.49
CA SER A 119 1.36 17.50 -11.30
C SER A 119 -0.17 17.45 -11.17
N ALA A 120 -0.73 16.30 -10.80
CA ALA A 120 -2.16 16.11 -10.62
C ALA A 120 -2.62 16.39 -9.17
N MET A 121 -1.68 16.53 -8.22
CA MET A 121 -1.97 16.86 -6.82
C MET A 121 -2.14 18.37 -6.58
N SER A 122 -2.64 18.75 -5.40
CA SER A 122 -2.73 20.15 -5.00
C SER A 122 -1.32 20.78 -4.89
N GLU A 123 -1.21 22.11 -5.13
CA GLU A 123 0.08 22.83 -4.98
C GLU A 123 0.70 22.67 -3.59
N ARG A 124 -0.14 22.58 -2.56
CA ARG A 124 0.29 22.38 -1.18
C ARG A 124 0.95 21.03 -1.00
N ASP A 125 0.32 19.97 -1.49
CA ASP A 125 0.81 18.60 -1.35
C ASP A 125 2.04 18.37 -2.22
N GLN A 126 2.05 18.89 -3.45
CA GLN A 126 3.23 18.89 -4.31
C GLN A 126 4.45 19.47 -3.59
N LYS A 127 4.29 20.62 -2.92
CA LYS A 127 5.39 21.27 -2.22
C LYS A 127 5.91 20.43 -1.07
N ARG A 128 5.00 19.89 -0.24
CA ARG A 128 5.36 19.02 0.89
C ARG A 128 6.12 17.79 0.44
N ILE A 129 5.60 17.12 -0.58
CA ILE A 129 6.20 15.88 -1.09
C ILE A 129 7.55 16.18 -1.76
N LYS A 130 7.66 17.25 -2.56
CA LYS A 130 8.94 17.64 -3.18
C LYS A 130 10.01 17.95 -2.14
N GLU A 131 9.67 18.69 -1.09
CA GLU A 131 10.59 18.97 0.01
C GLU A 131 11.05 17.65 0.69
N ALA A 132 10.16 16.70 0.88
CA ALA A 132 10.49 15.40 1.48
C ALA A 132 11.34 14.53 0.54
N LEU A 133 11.08 14.54 -0.77
CA LEU A 133 11.86 13.80 -1.78
C LEU A 133 13.31 14.31 -1.94
N GLU A 134 13.62 15.54 -1.50
CA GLU A 134 14.99 16.08 -1.50
C GLU A 134 15.89 15.42 -0.45
N TYR A 135 15.30 14.72 0.55
CA TYR A 135 16.06 14.01 1.58
C TYR A 135 16.37 12.58 1.13
N PRO A 136 17.62 12.09 1.33
CA PRO A 136 17.94 10.67 1.10
C PRO A 136 17.10 9.75 1.99
N GLU A 137 16.73 8.55 1.50
CA GLU A 137 15.93 7.55 2.22
C GLU A 137 16.45 7.25 3.64
N ASP A 138 17.78 7.14 3.79
CA ASP A 138 18.44 6.85 5.07
C ASP A 138 18.71 8.08 5.93
N SER A 139 18.19 9.25 5.56
CA SER A 139 18.41 10.47 6.34
C SER A 139 17.35 10.68 7.39
N ALA A 140 17.69 11.38 8.49
CA ALA A 140 16.73 11.79 9.51
C ALA A 140 15.59 12.65 8.94
N GLY A 141 15.81 13.36 7.81
CA GLY A 141 14.80 14.14 7.10
C GLY A 141 13.76 13.26 6.38
N GLY A 142 14.17 12.12 5.80
CA GLY A 142 13.26 11.17 5.14
C GLY A 142 12.39 10.39 6.13
N LEU A 143 12.84 10.26 7.39
CA LEU A 143 12.09 9.58 8.46
C LEU A 143 11.21 10.54 9.29
N MET A 144 11.28 11.85 9.03
CA MET A 144 10.50 12.84 9.78
C MET A 144 9.09 12.97 9.20
N ASN A 145 8.10 12.64 10.02
CA ASN A 145 6.73 13.08 9.77
C ASN A 145 6.64 14.60 10.00
N THR A 146 6.45 15.37 8.92
CA THR A 146 6.40 16.83 8.96
C THR A 146 5.03 17.39 9.40
N ASP A 147 4.08 16.54 9.77
CA ASP A 147 2.76 16.93 10.28
C ASP A 147 2.78 17.39 11.75
N ILE A 148 3.87 18.01 12.19
CA ILE A 148 3.92 18.65 13.52
C ILE A 148 2.99 19.86 13.49
N ILE A 149 1.88 19.75 14.20
CA ILE A 149 1.01 20.90 14.51
C ILE A 149 1.82 21.87 15.37
N SER A 150 2.37 22.90 14.75
CA SER A 150 3.05 23.98 15.45
C SER A 150 1.99 24.85 16.16
N VAL A 151 1.73 24.55 17.41
CA VAL A 151 0.93 25.43 18.28
C VAL A 151 1.80 26.65 18.62
N ARG A 152 1.53 27.78 17.99
CA ARG A 152 2.14 29.04 18.41
C ARG A 152 1.59 29.41 19.80
N PRO A 153 2.43 29.61 20.82
CA PRO A 153 1.94 30.13 22.07
C PRO A 153 1.38 31.54 21.81
N LYS A 154 0.09 31.74 22.14
CA LYS A 154 -0.49 33.09 22.20
C LYS A 154 0.23 33.82 23.29
N HIS A 155 1.00 34.83 22.96
CA HIS A 155 1.44 35.81 23.94
C HIS A 155 0.21 36.53 24.47
N SER A 156 -0.17 36.22 25.70
CA SER A 156 -1.07 37.04 26.50
C SER A 156 -0.22 38.14 27.15
N ILE A 157 -0.55 39.38 26.88
CA ILE A 157 -0.08 40.57 27.61
C ILE A 157 -0.90 40.70 28.88
#